data_5b809643c486d59da04c5fecceaad300
#
_entry.id   5b809643c486d59da04c5fecceaad300
#
_cell.length_a   1.000
_cell.length_b   1.000
_cell.length_c   1.000
_cell.angle_alpha   90.00
_cell.angle_beta   90.00
_cell.angle_gamma   90.00
#
_symmetry.space_group_name_H-M   'P 1'
#
loop_
_entity.id
_entity.type
_entity.pdbx_description
1 polymer ?
#
loop_
_entity_poly.entity_id
_entity_poly.type
_entity_poly.pdbx_seq_one_letter_code
_entity_poly.pdbx_strand_id
1 'polypeptide(L)'
;VDGIPELKAAIQAKFKRDNGIDYTTKQITVNAGGKHTLFNALVATVDHGDEVIIPAPYWVSYPDIVQFAGGTPVVLLAGADQGYK
;
A
#
# COMPACT_ATOMS: atom_id res chain seq x y z
N VAL A 1 9.52 16.70 0.63
CA VAL A 1 8.26 16.36 -0.02
C VAL A 1 7.74 15.02 0.47
N ASP A 2 8.62 14.08 0.71
CA ASP A 2 8.28 12.72 1.14
C ASP A 2 8.43 12.48 2.64
N GLY A 3 8.45 13.51 3.44
CA GLY A 3 8.55 13.49 4.89
C GLY A 3 9.80 14.18 5.41
N ILE A 4 9.72 14.65 6.65
CA ILE A 4 10.89 15.26 7.30
C ILE A 4 11.88 14.15 7.71
N PRO A 5 13.20 14.44 7.69
CA PRO A 5 14.21 13.42 8.00
C PRO A 5 14.04 12.78 9.37
N GLU A 6 13.65 13.55 10.38
CA GLU A 6 13.45 13.07 11.74
C GLU A 6 12.34 12.01 11.84
N LEU A 7 11.23 12.23 11.12
CA LEU A 7 10.12 11.27 11.09
C LEU A 7 10.51 10.00 10.34
N LYS A 8 11.19 10.14 9.21
CA LYS A 8 11.67 8.98 8.44
C LYS A 8 12.65 8.12 9.26
N ALA A 9 13.53 8.76 10.02
CA ALA A 9 14.44 8.05 10.92
C ALA A 9 13.70 7.33 12.05
N ALA A 10 12.65 7.95 12.59
CA ALA A 10 11.83 7.32 13.63
C ALA A 10 11.06 6.11 13.08
N ILE A 11 10.54 6.19 11.87
CA ILE A 11 9.87 5.07 11.20
C ILE A 11 10.86 3.92 10.95
N GLN A 12 12.05 4.24 10.48
CA GLN A 12 13.11 3.25 10.29
C GLN A 12 13.41 2.49 11.59
N ALA A 13 13.57 3.22 12.68
CA ALA A 13 13.84 2.63 14.00
C ALA A 13 12.66 1.76 14.49
N LYS A 14 11.42 2.20 14.25
CA LYS A 14 10.22 1.44 14.59
C LYS A 14 10.16 0.11 13.85
N PHE A 15 10.39 0.12 12.56
CA PHE A 15 10.34 -1.12 11.77
C PHE A 15 11.40 -2.12 12.22
N LYS A 16 12.60 -1.65 12.54
CA LYS A 16 13.64 -2.52 13.05
C LYS A 16 13.29 -3.09 14.42
N ARG A 17 12.84 -2.22 15.35
CA ARG A 17 12.52 -2.61 16.73
C ARG A 17 11.34 -3.57 16.81
N ASP A 18 10.23 -3.24 16.11
CA ASP A 18 8.96 -3.93 16.29
C ASP A 18 8.74 -5.06 15.28
N ASN A 19 9.32 -4.96 14.10
CA ASN A 19 9.07 -5.89 13.00
C ASN A 19 10.32 -6.65 12.52
N GLY A 20 11.50 -6.26 13.00
CA GLY A 20 12.77 -6.88 12.58
C GLY A 20 13.11 -6.62 11.11
N ILE A 21 12.62 -5.51 10.55
CA ILE A 21 12.82 -5.16 9.15
C ILE A 21 13.75 -3.96 9.05
N ASP A 22 14.79 -4.09 8.23
CA ASP A 22 15.76 -3.03 7.97
C ASP A 22 15.44 -2.33 6.65
N TYR A 23 15.04 -1.04 6.77
CA TYR A 23 14.89 -0.14 5.63
C TYR A 23 15.83 1.06 5.79
N THR A 24 16.29 1.60 4.66
CA THR A 24 16.95 2.90 4.67
C THR A 24 15.90 4.02 4.64
N THR A 25 16.28 5.22 5.04
CA THR A 25 15.37 6.37 4.98
C THR A 25 14.94 6.70 3.55
N LYS A 26 15.73 6.33 2.55
CA LYS A 26 15.37 6.49 1.13
C LYS A 26 14.25 5.57 0.68
N GLN A 27 13.99 4.50 1.44
CA GLN A 27 12.94 3.54 1.16
C GLN A 27 11.64 3.86 1.92
N ILE A 28 11.58 5.00 2.59
CA ILE A 28 10.44 5.42 3.39
C ILE A 28 9.89 6.72 2.84
N THR A 29 8.58 6.76 2.60
CA THR A 29 7.87 7.99 2.25
C THR A 29 6.73 8.22 3.24
N VAL A 30 6.53 9.47 3.60
CA VAL A 30 5.42 9.90 4.45
C VAL A 30 4.45 10.70 3.61
N ASN A 31 3.19 10.36 3.68
CA ASN A 31 2.16 10.95 2.84
C ASN A 31 1.02 11.53 3.68
N ALA A 32 0.15 12.29 3.04
CA ALA A 32 -1.02 12.88 3.66
C ALA A 32 -2.15 11.86 3.83
N GLY A 33 -1.91 10.83 4.64
CA GLY A 33 -2.86 9.75 4.91
C GLY A 33 -2.67 8.49 4.05
N GLY A 34 -3.28 7.39 4.49
CA GLY A 34 -3.13 6.09 3.85
C GLY A 34 -3.66 6.02 2.42
N LYS A 35 -4.74 6.74 2.12
CA LYS A 35 -5.27 6.83 0.75
C LYS A 35 -4.25 7.44 -0.21
N HIS A 36 -3.59 8.51 0.22
CA HIS A 36 -2.56 9.18 -0.57
C HIS A 36 -1.41 8.22 -0.84
N THR A 37 -0.98 7.47 0.17
CA THR A 37 0.07 6.46 0.03
C THR A 37 -0.30 5.41 -1.01
N LEU A 38 -1.48 4.82 -0.89
CA LEU A 38 -1.96 3.80 -1.81
C LEU A 38 -2.11 4.33 -3.24
N PHE A 39 -2.72 5.50 -3.38
CA PHE A 39 -2.90 6.13 -4.68
C PHE A 39 -1.55 6.34 -5.38
N ASN A 40 -0.59 6.93 -4.67
CA ASN A 40 0.73 7.19 -5.24
C ASN A 40 1.47 5.90 -5.60
N ALA A 41 1.39 4.89 -4.74
CA ALA A 41 2.04 3.61 -5.01
C ALA A 41 1.46 2.91 -6.25
N LEU A 42 0.15 2.90 -6.38
CA LEU A 42 -0.50 2.26 -7.52
C LEU A 42 -0.29 3.04 -8.81
N VAL A 43 -0.39 4.37 -8.79
CA VAL A 43 -0.12 5.19 -9.97
C VAL A 43 1.33 5.05 -10.43
N ALA A 44 2.26 4.88 -9.51
CA ALA A 44 3.69 4.74 -9.84
C ALA A 44 4.04 3.35 -10.40
N THR A 45 3.26 2.31 -10.10
CA THR A 45 3.63 0.92 -10.39
C THR A 45 2.69 0.20 -11.35
N VAL A 46 1.42 0.62 -11.45
CA VAL A 46 0.39 -0.04 -12.26
C VAL A 46 0.22 0.68 -13.58
N ASP A 47 0.10 -0.08 -14.65
CA ASP A 47 -0.14 0.41 -15.99
C ASP A 47 -1.31 -0.34 -16.64
N HIS A 48 -1.71 0.09 -17.83
CA HIS A 48 -2.78 -0.56 -18.58
C HIS A 48 -2.46 -2.04 -18.82
N GLY A 49 -3.45 -2.89 -18.55
CA GLY A 49 -3.31 -4.33 -18.69
C GLY A 49 -2.77 -5.05 -17.48
N ASP A 50 -2.27 -4.33 -16.48
CA ASP A 50 -1.84 -4.92 -15.22
C ASP A 50 -3.05 -5.32 -14.38
N GLU A 51 -2.94 -6.47 -13.73
CA GLU A 51 -3.96 -6.96 -12.82
C GLU A 51 -3.51 -6.76 -11.37
N VAL A 52 -4.43 -6.30 -10.52
CA VAL A 52 -4.17 -6.10 -9.09
C VAL A 52 -5.14 -6.98 -8.31
N ILE A 53 -4.60 -7.90 -7.52
CA ILE A 53 -5.41 -8.81 -6.71
C ILE A 53 -5.88 -8.08 -5.46
N ILE A 54 -7.18 -8.13 -5.21
CA ILE A 54 -7.83 -7.52 -4.05
C ILE A 54 -8.58 -8.59 -3.27
N PRO A 55 -8.07 -9.02 -2.11
CA PRO A 55 -8.82 -9.95 -1.27
C PRO A 55 -10.11 -9.31 -0.74
N ALA A 56 -11.22 -10.00 -0.88
CA ALA A 56 -12.50 -9.56 -0.35
C ALA A 56 -12.79 -10.29 0.98
N PRO A 57 -13.42 -9.65 1.95
CA PRO A 57 -13.96 -8.28 1.93
C PRO A 57 -12.86 -7.22 1.93
N TYR A 58 -13.12 -6.14 1.23
CA TYR A 58 -12.12 -5.08 1.05
C TYR A 58 -12.73 -3.69 1.29
N TRP A 59 -11.87 -2.71 1.50
CA TRP A 59 -12.29 -1.33 1.61
C TRP A 59 -12.67 -0.79 0.23
N VAL A 60 -13.78 -0.08 0.16
CA VAL A 60 -14.44 0.36 -1.08
C VAL A 60 -13.50 1.12 -2.05
N SER A 61 -12.49 1.79 -1.53
CA SER A 61 -11.59 2.60 -2.35
C SER A 61 -10.59 1.78 -3.18
N TYR A 62 -10.31 0.54 -2.83
CA TYR A 62 -9.25 -0.23 -3.51
C TYR A 62 -9.51 -0.46 -4.99
N PRO A 63 -10.69 -0.96 -5.40
CA PRO A 63 -10.94 -1.15 -6.84
C PRO A 63 -10.90 0.15 -7.63
N ASP A 64 -11.43 1.23 -7.06
CA ASP A 64 -11.49 2.52 -7.73
C ASP A 64 -10.10 3.09 -7.96
N ILE A 65 -9.20 2.98 -6.98
CA ILE A 65 -7.81 3.44 -7.13
C ILE A 65 -7.08 2.62 -8.20
N VAL A 66 -7.29 1.30 -8.21
CA VAL A 66 -6.69 0.42 -9.23
C VAL A 66 -7.13 0.82 -10.62
N GLN A 67 -8.44 1.04 -10.81
CA GLN A 67 -8.99 1.44 -12.10
C GLN A 67 -8.49 2.82 -12.53
N PHE A 68 -8.40 3.76 -11.61
CA PHE A 68 -7.86 5.08 -11.90
C PHE A 68 -6.40 5.00 -12.36
N ALA A 69 -5.61 4.12 -11.78
CA ALA A 69 -4.22 3.90 -12.17
C ALA A 69 -4.08 3.19 -13.53
N GLY A 70 -5.17 2.72 -14.11
CA GLY A 70 -5.19 2.01 -15.40
C GLY A 70 -5.19 0.49 -15.28
N GLY A 71 -5.15 -0.04 -14.07
CA GLY A 71 -5.13 -1.48 -13.82
C GLY A 71 -6.51 -2.12 -13.83
N THR A 72 -6.51 -3.44 -13.78
CA THR A 72 -7.73 -4.26 -13.68
C THR A 72 -7.79 -4.90 -12.29
N PRO A 73 -8.81 -4.58 -11.47
CA PRO A 73 -8.95 -5.23 -10.18
C PRO A 73 -9.41 -6.68 -10.36
N VAL A 74 -8.73 -7.59 -9.65
CA VAL A 74 -9.09 -9.01 -9.59
C VAL A 74 -9.46 -9.33 -8.15
N VAL A 75 -10.74 -9.54 -7.89
CA VAL A 75 -11.25 -9.77 -6.55
C VAL A 75 -11.20 -11.25 -6.22
N LEU A 76 -10.57 -11.58 -5.09
CA LEU A 76 -10.54 -12.93 -4.52
C LEU A 76 -11.30 -12.94 -3.20
N LEU A 77 -12.32 -13.79 -3.12
CA LEU A 77 -13.08 -13.92 -1.87
C LEU A 77 -12.26 -14.68 -0.83
N ALA A 78 -12.02 -14.02 0.30
CA ALA A 78 -11.37 -14.60 1.47
C ALA A 78 -12.29 -14.39 2.68
N GLY A 79 -13.30 -15.24 2.82
CA GLY A 79 -14.34 -15.10 3.81
C GLY A 79 -13.91 -15.50 5.22
N ALA A 80 -14.83 -15.28 6.17
CA ALA A 80 -14.60 -15.61 7.57
C ALA A 80 -14.35 -17.11 7.79
N ASP A 81 -14.95 -17.98 6.99
CA ASP A 81 -14.75 -19.42 6.99
C ASP A 81 -13.30 -19.83 6.69
N GLN A 82 -12.57 -19.00 5.98
CA GLN A 82 -11.16 -19.17 5.65
C GLN A 82 -10.23 -18.32 6.54
N GLY A 83 -10.76 -17.67 7.58
CA GLY A 83 -10.00 -16.74 8.42
C GLY A 83 -9.49 -15.52 7.67
N TYR A 84 -10.20 -15.13 6.61
CA TYR A 84 -9.82 -14.00 5.73
C TYR A 84 -8.45 -14.17 5.05
N LYS A 85 -8.11 -15.39 4.68
CA LYS A 85 -6.83 -15.71 4.03
C LYS A 85 -7.01 -16.44 2.72
#